data_f18f11cd1f54d876382ce3c47b3eaa2d
#
_entry.id   f18f11cd1f54d876382ce3c47b3eaa2d
#
_cell.length_a   1.000
_cell.length_b   1.000
_cell.length_c   1.000
_cell.angle_alpha   90.00
_cell.angle_beta   90.00
_cell.angle_gamma   90.00
#
_symmetry.space_group_name_H-M   'P 1'
#
loop_
_entity.id
_entity.type
_entity.pdbx_description
1 polymer ?
#
loop_
_entity_poly.entity_id
_entity_poly.type
_entity_poly.pdbx_seq_one_letter_code
_entity_poly.pdbx_strand_id
1 'polypeptide(L)'
;MGAAESLIETFRARSDAADRTNEIDPDNYRDMQRIGITAAFVPKELGGFGLQSIHDWTLTIATLARGDGSAAIAISMHLSATRGLAALYHRSEPGSAPHTRAKQVLEAVARREMLICSTTTERGTDNLHPLTEATACEEGWRLNGTKNFVTMSPLATHVATNVRMRNEEGDYIANVLMPMDTEGVVQLGDWDALGMRASGSQSVQFDNCLIPQDALRTIGPWGGWSIPVLVNRTLANVPLVGAFLGIAETAMALAVEGRKRLRIRLRGRVWPMPSL
;
A
#
# COMPACT_ATOMS: atom_id res chain seq x y z
N MET A 1 -14.26 -8.70 -8.19
CA MET A 1 -13.71 -8.58 -9.56
C MET A 1 -14.48 -7.54 -10.38
N GLY A 2 -15.78 -7.67 -10.64
CA GLY A 2 -16.53 -6.72 -11.46
C GLY A 2 -16.45 -5.25 -11.01
N ALA A 3 -16.34 -4.99 -9.72
CA ALA A 3 -16.13 -3.65 -9.19
C ALA A 3 -14.79 -3.02 -9.65
N ALA A 4 -13.69 -3.79 -9.61
CA ALA A 4 -12.38 -3.30 -10.07
C ALA A 4 -12.33 -3.11 -11.60
N GLU A 5 -13.02 -3.98 -12.36
CA GLU A 5 -13.10 -3.87 -13.81
C GLU A 5 -13.77 -2.55 -14.26
N SER A 6 -14.77 -2.07 -13.52
CA SER A 6 -15.46 -0.80 -13.83
C SER A 6 -14.56 0.43 -13.74
N LEU A 7 -13.40 0.34 -13.08
CA LEU A 7 -12.47 1.45 -12.91
C LEU A 7 -11.35 1.50 -13.97
N ILE A 8 -11.14 0.43 -14.76
CA ILE A 8 -9.98 0.32 -15.67
C ILE A 8 -9.89 1.53 -16.62
N GLU A 9 -10.97 1.84 -17.33
CA GLU A 9 -10.94 2.92 -18.33
C GLU A 9 -10.81 4.30 -17.68
N THR A 10 -11.44 4.50 -16.52
CA THR A 10 -11.33 5.74 -15.76
C THR A 10 -9.91 5.98 -15.28
N PHE A 11 -9.27 4.95 -14.74
CA PHE A 11 -7.88 5.02 -14.27
C PHE A 11 -6.91 5.25 -15.44
N ARG A 12 -7.11 4.52 -16.56
CA ARG A 12 -6.31 4.72 -17.77
C ARG A 12 -6.37 6.14 -18.31
N ALA A 13 -7.55 6.76 -18.29
CA ALA A 13 -7.71 8.14 -18.75
C ALA A 13 -6.95 9.16 -17.89
N ARG A 14 -6.71 8.87 -16.60
CA ARG A 14 -5.99 9.74 -15.66
C ARG A 14 -4.49 9.44 -15.57
N SER A 15 -4.08 8.18 -15.84
CA SER A 15 -2.73 7.68 -15.55
C SER A 15 -1.62 8.48 -16.23
N ASP A 16 -1.82 8.93 -17.48
CA ASP A 16 -0.82 9.68 -18.24
C ASP A 16 -0.56 11.09 -17.65
N ALA A 17 -1.59 11.75 -17.14
CA ALA A 17 -1.43 13.04 -16.45
C ALA A 17 -0.70 12.86 -15.11
N ALA A 18 -1.11 11.89 -14.31
CA ALA A 18 -0.52 11.58 -13.01
C ALA A 18 0.96 11.15 -13.14
N ASP A 19 1.31 10.37 -14.17
CA ASP A 19 2.70 9.99 -14.45
C ASP A 19 3.56 11.21 -14.81
N ARG A 20 3.06 12.12 -15.65
CA ARG A 20 3.78 13.33 -16.03
C ARG A 20 4.03 14.28 -14.87
N THR A 21 3.04 14.50 -14.01
CA THR A 21 3.18 15.39 -12.85
C THR A 21 3.95 14.76 -11.70
N ASN A 22 4.15 13.44 -11.71
CA ASN A 22 4.70 12.66 -10.59
C ASN A 22 3.84 12.80 -9.31
N GLU A 23 2.55 12.98 -9.47
CA GLU A 23 1.61 13.18 -8.38
C GLU A 23 0.55 12.08 -8.33
N ILE A 24 0.19 11.70 -7.11
CA ILE A 24 -0.87 10.74 -6.88
C ILE A 24 -2.22 11.37 -7.19
N ASP A 25 -3.05 10.70 -8.01
CA ASP A 25 -4.39 11.19 -8.33
C ASP A 25 -5.40 10.80 -7.25
N PRO A 26 -5.92 11.75 -6.44
CA PRO A 26 -6.84 11.45 -5.35
C PRO A 26 -8.18 10.90 -5.81
N ASP A 27 -8.59 11.17 -7.05
CA ASP A 27 -9.88 10.70 -7.57
C ASP A 27 -9.88 9.19 -7.78
N ASN A 28 -8.75 8.58 -8.10
CA ASN A 28 -8.62 7.12 -8.18
C ASN A 28 -8.98 6.47 -6.83
N TYR A 29 -8.57 7.08 -5.72
CA TYR A 29 -8.84 6.55 -4.37
C TYR A 29 -10.27 6.84 -3.92
N ARG A 30 -10.83 7.98 -4.26
CA ARG A 30 -12.27 8.29 -4.06
C ARG A 30 -13.16 7.28 -4.79
N ASP A 31 -12.80 6.94 -6.03
CA ASP A 31 -13.51 5.92 -6.81
C ASP A 31 -13.41 4.54 -6.17
N MET A 32 -12.20 4.12 -5.72
CA MET A 32 -12.02 2.86 -4.98
C MET A 32 -12.79 2.83 -3.66
N GLN A 33 -12.84 3.95 -2.92
CA GLN A 33 -13.65 4.07 -1.71
C GLN A 33 -15.15 3.97 -2.01
N ARG A 34 -15.62 4.63 -3.10
CA ARG A 34 -17.03 4.62 -3.47
C ARG A 34 -17.55 3.21 -3.75
N ILE A 35 -16.77 2.37 -4.41
CA ILE A 35 -17.13 0.99 -4.72
C ILE A 35 -16.67 -0.03 -3.65
N GLY A 36 -16.09 0.44 -2.54
CA GLY A 36 -15.74 -0.35 -1.34
C GLY A 36 -14.45 -1.15 -1.42
N ILE A 37 -13.59 -0.95 -2.43
CA ILE A 37 -12.30 -1.67 -2.53
C ILE A 37 -11.42 -1.38 -1.31
N THR A 38 -11.40 -0.16 -0.78
CA THR A 38 -10.64 0.18 0.42
C THR A 38 -11.08 -0.61 1.66
N ALA A 39 -12.33 -1.03 1.73
CA ALA A 39 -12.88 -1.85 2.80
C ALA A 39 -12.91 -3.37 2.46
N ALA A 40 -12.15 -3.82 1.45
CA ALA A 40 -12.21 -5.21 0.99
C ALA A 40 -11.94 -6.22 2.11
N PHE A 41 -10.95 -5.98 2.96
CA PHE A 41 -10.59 -6.87 4.08
C PHE A 41 -11.37 -6.59 5.37
N VAL A 42 -12.08 -5.49 5.47
CA VAL A 42 -12.92 -5.21 6.64
C VAL A 42 -13.98 -6.30 6.75
N PRO A 43 -14.19 -6.90 7.93
CA PRO A 43 -15.22 -7.90 8.16
C PRO A 43 -16.61 -7.39 7.77
N LYS A 44 -17.48 -8.30 7.29
CA LYS A 44 -18.84 -7.93 6.83
C LYS A 44 -19.68 -7.28 7.93
N GLU A 45 -19.54 -7.80 9.15
CA GLU A 45 -20.23 -7.28 10.34
C GLU A 45 -19.75 -5.87 10.73
N LEU A 46 -18.59 -5.42 10.22
CA LEU A 46 -18.06 -4.07 10.39
C LEU A 46 -18.25 -3.18 9.13
N GLY A 47 -19.02 -3.65 8.15
CA GLY A 47 -19.38 -2.87 6.96
C GLY A 47 -18.45 -3.04 5.76
N GLY A 48 -17.57 -4.04 5.73
CA GLY A 48 -16.68 -4.35 4.61
C GLY A 48 -17.13 -5.56 3.77
N PHE A 49 -16.24 -6.05 2.89
CA PHE A 49 -16.50 -7.23 2.07
C PHE A 49 -16.07 -8.56 2.73
N GLY A 50 -15.24 -8.51 3.77
CA GLY A 50 -14.72 -9.69 4.44
C GLY A 50 -13.85 -10.56 3.53
N LEU A 51 -13.08 -9.96 2.64
CA LEU A 51 -12.17 -10.66 1.73
C LEU A 51 -11.14 -11.46 2.53
N GLN A 52 -10.98 -12.75 2.21
CA GLN A 52 -9.98 -13.62 2.85
C GLN A 52 -8.99 -14.20 1.83
N SER A 53 -9.37 -14.26 0.57
CA SER A 53 -8.61 -14.89 -0.50
C SER A 53 -7.46 -14.02 -0.98
N ILE A 54 -6.23 -14.52 -0.84
CA ILE A 54 -5.03 -13.88 -1.42
C ILE A 54 -5.09 -13.88 -2.95
N HIS A 55 -5.64 -14.93 -3.56
CA HIS A 55 -5.86 -15.02 -4.99
C HIS A 55 -6.75 -13.87 -5.48
N ASP A 56 -7.93 -13.67 -4.85
CA ASP A 56 -8.87 -12.62 -5.27
C ASP A 56 -8.30 -11.22 -5.03
N TRP A 57 -7.52 -11.04 -3.96
CA TRP A 57 -6.77 -9.80 -3.77
C TRP A 57 -5.77 -9.57 -4.90
N THR A 58 -4.95 -10.59 -5.24
CA THR A 58 -3.95 -10.49 -6.33
C THR A 58 -4.62 -10.17 -7.66
N LEU A 59 -5.75 -10.83 -7.97
CA LEU A 59 -6.53 -10.53 -9.18
C LEU A 59 -7.14 -9.13 -9.17
N THR A 60 -7.61 -8.66 -8.02
CA THR A 60 -8.12 -7.28 -7.88
C THR A 60 -7.03 -6.26 -8.18
N ILE A 61 -5.83 -6.45 -7.64
CA ILE A 61 -4.68 -5.59 -7.92
C ILE A 61 -4.27 -5.67 -9.40
N ALA A 62 -4.22 -6.86 -9.99
CA ALA A 62 -3.94 -7.02 -11.43
C ALA A 62 -4.97 -6.28 -12.29
N THR A 63 -6.24 -6.37 -11.94
CA THR A 63 -7.32 -5.68 -12.64
C THR A 63 -7.17 -4.16 -12.58
N LEU A 64 -6.92 -3.59 -11.39
CA LEU A 64 -6.68 -2.15 -11.23
C LEU A 64 -5.44 -1.69 -12.00
N ALA A 65 -4.36 -2.49 -11.98
CA ALA A 65 -3.11 -2.19 -12.66
C ALA A 65 -3.21 -2.17 -14.20
N ARG A 66 -4.25 -2.77 -14.78
CA ARG A 66 -4.56 -2.62 -16.20
C ARG A 66 -5.01 -1.20 -16.55
N GLY A 67 -5.53 -0.47 -15.60
CA GLY A 67 -5.86 0.95 -15.73
C GLY A 67 -4.72 1.86 -15.29
N ASP A 68 -4.19 1.64 -14.08
CA ASP A 68 -3.11 2.43 -13.47
C ASP A 68 -2.29 1.58 -12.49
N GLY A 69 -1.05 1.28 -12.87
CA GLY A 69 -0.12 0.50 -12.06
C GLY A 69 0.28 1.21 -10.77
N SER A 70 0.41 2.55 -10.80
CA SER A 70 0.75 3.37 -9.63
C SER A 70 -0.36 3.34 -8.57
N ALA A 71 -1.61 3.51 -9.00
CA ALA A 71 -2.76 3.43 -8.11
C ALA A 71 -2.94 2.02 -7.52
N ALA A 72 -2.70 0.98 -8.34
CA ALA A 72 -2.81 -0.41 -7.92
C ALA A 72 -1.76 -0.79 -6.85
N ILE A 73 -0.49 -0.39 -7.04
CA ILE A 73 0.55 -0.67 -6.04
C ILE A 73 0.29 0.12 -4.76
N ALA A 74 -0.16 1.36 -4.88
CA ALA A 74 -0.41 2.20 -3.73
C ALA A 74 -1.56 1.68 -2.86
N ILE A 75 -2.71 1.34 -3.44
CA ILE A 75 -3.83 0.78 -2.66
C ILE A 75 -3.49 -0.58 -2.06
N SER A 76 -2.57 -1.34 -2.64
CA SER A 76 -2.12 -2.62 -2.09
C SER A 76 -1.51 -2.48 -0.69
N MET A 77 -0.88 -1.34 -0.38
CA MET A 77 -0.34 -1.05 0.96
C MET A 77 -1.46 -0.91 1.99
N HIS A 78 -2.52 -0.17 1.66
CA HIS A 78 -3.70 -0.04 2.49
C HIS A 78 -4.39 -1.40 2.73
N LEU A 79 -4.55 -2.18 1.68
CA LEU A 79 -5.16 -3.51 1.75
C LEU A 79 -4.31 -4.49 2.58
N SER A 80 -2.99 -4.39 2.52
CA SER A 80 -2.09 -5.17 3.36
C SER A 80 -2.25 -4.84 4.85
N ALA A 81 -2.30 -3.54 5.19
CA ALA A 81 -2.49 -3.08 6.56
C ALA A 81 -3.88 -3.52 7.11
N THR A 82 -4.95 -3.29 6.35
CA THR A 82 -6.32 -3.66 6.75
C THR A 82 -6.49 -5.17 6.87
N ARG A 83 -5.86 -5.97 6.00
CA ARG A 83 -5.81 -7.44 6.16
C ARG A 83 -5.15 -7.86 7.47
N GLY A 84 -4.03 -7.23 7.82
CA GLY A 84 -3.34 -7.49 9.09
C GLY A 84 -4.21 -7.16 10.30
N LEU A 85 -4.96 -6.07 10.24
CA LEU A 85 -5.90 -5.66 11.27
C LEU A 85 -7.13 -6.60 11.35
N ALA A 86 -7.68 -7.03 10.22
CA ALA A 86 -8.76 -8.01 10.18
C ALA A 86 -8.33 -9.36 10.80
N ALA A 87 -7.11 -9.82 10.48
CA ALA A 87 -6.54 -11.01 11.11
C ALA A 87 -6.32 -10.83 12.62
N LEU A 88 -5.94 -9.63 13.08
CA LEU A 88 -5.82 -9.32 14.50
C LEU A 88 -7.19 -9.34 15.18
N TYR A 89 -8.19 -8.72 14.59
CA TYR A 89 -9.56 -8.70 15.07
C TYR A 89 -10.11 -10.14 15.29
N HIS A 90 -10.00 -11.00 14.28
CA HIS A 90 -10.52 -12.36 14.36
C HIS A 90 -9.79 -13.28 15.34
N ARG A 91 -8.48 -13.09 15.55
CA ARG A 91 -7.69 -13.96 16.45
C ARG A 91 -7.65 -13.47 17.91
N SER A 92 -8.02 -12.21 18.16
CA SER A 92 -8.00 -11.63 19.50
C SER A 92 -9.29 -11.99 20.24
N GLU A 93 -9.18 -12.17 21.56
CA GLU A 93 -10.33 -12.39 22.41
C GLU A 93 -11.31 -11.21 22.34
N PRO A 94 -12.61 -11.44 22.09
CA PRO A 94 -13.60 -10.36 22.05
C PRO A 94 -13.59 -9.49 23.30
N GLY A 95 -13.54 -8.17 23.10
CA GLY A 95 -13.45 -7.19 24.20
C GLY A 95 -12.05 -6.93 24.73
N SER A 96 -11.04 -7.70 24.34
CA SER A 96 -9.64 -7.39 24.67
C SER A 96 -9.17 -6.08 24.01
N ALA A 97 -8.14 -5.43 24.54
CA ALA A 97 -7.61 -4.20 23.99
C ALA A 97 -7.18 -4.34 22.50
N PRO A 98 -6.45 -5.41 22.08
CA PRO A 98 -6.12 -5.61 20.67
C PRO A 98 -7.36 -5.78 19.76
N HIS A 99 -8.37 -6.52 20.23
CA HIS A 99 -9.64 -6.70 19.49
C HIS A 99 -10.37 -5.37 19.31
N THR A 100 -10.56 -4.62 20.41
CA THR A 100 -11.26 -3.33 20.42
C THR A 100 -10.58 -2.32 19.51
N ARG A 101 -9.24 -2.22 19.58
CA ARG A 101 -8.46 -1.31 18.72
C ARG A 101 -8.55 -1.69 17.25
N ALA A 102 -8.39 -2.98 16.92
CA ALA A 102 -8.52 -3.45 15.54
C ALA A 102 -9.93 -3.17 15.00
N LYS A 103 -10.97 -3.40 15.80
CA LYS A 103 -12.36 -3.09 15.45
C LYS A 103 -12.55 -1.62 15.12
N GLN A 104 -12.10 -0.71 15.98
CA GLN A 104 -12.23 0.75 15.79
C GLN A 104 -11.58 1.21 14.48
N VAL A 105 -10.37 0.75 14.19
CA VAL A 105 -9.67 1.08 12.95
C VAL A 105 -10.41 0.54 11.73
N LEU A 106 -10.86 -0.72 11.76
CA LEU A 106 -11.59 -1.33 10.65
C LEU A 106 -12.93 -0.64 10.40
N GLU A 107 -13.64 -0.24 11.44
CA GLU A 107 -14.87 0.57 11.32
C GLU A 107 -14.59 1.94 10.70
N ALA A 108 -13.51 2.62 11.09
CA ALA A 108 -13.10 3.89 10.48
C ALA A 108 -12.76 3.75 8.98
N VAL A 109 -12.10 2.64 8.61
CA VAL A 109 -11.86 2.29 7.20
C VAL A 109 -13.18 2.07 6.46
N ALA A 110 -14.13 1.33 7.04
CA ALA A 110 -15.44 1.10 6.43
C ALA A 110 -16.23 2.39 6.23
N ARG A 111 -16.15 3.33 7.18
CA ARG A 111 -16.75 4.67 7.08
C ARG A 111 -15.99 5.63 6.16
N ARG A 112 -14.87 5.19 5.53
CA ARG A 112 -14.02 6.01 4.65
C ARG A 112 -13.30 7.16 5.35
N GLU A 113 -13.15 7.07 6.65
CA GLU A 113 -12.47 8.08 7.50
C GLU A 113 -10.96 7.81 7.57
N MET A 114 -10.53 6.60 7.22
CA MET A 114 -9.13 6.18 7.35
C MET A 114 -8.59 5.56 6.05
N LEU A 115 -7.47 6.10 5.59
CA LEU A 115 -6.65 5.54 4.52
C LEU A 115 -5.23 5.34 5.08
N ILE A 116 -4.70 4.11 4.98
CA ILE A 116 -3.46 3.71 5.65
C ILE A 116 -2.37 3.48 4.61
N CYS A 117 -1.28 4.25 4.65
CA CYS A 117 -0.04 3.87 3.97
C CYS A 117 0.77 2.91 4.85
N SER A 118 1.59 2.08 4.24
CA SER A 118 2.44 1.16 5.01
C SER A 118 3.79 0.93 4.36
N THR A 119 4.81 0.84 5.20
CA THR A 119 6.18 0.53 4.79
C THR A 119 6.94 -0.13 5.93
N THR A 120 7.96 -0.90 5.57
CA THR A 120 8.96 -1.41 6.51
C THR A 120 10.38 -1.09 6.06
N THR A 121 10.52 -0.42 4.92
CA THR A 121 11.79 -0.22 4.23
C THR A 121 12.56 0.96 4.80
N GLU A 122 13.85 0.74 5.03
CA GLU A 122 14.83 1.76 5.40
C GLU A 122 16.12 1.56 4.62
N ARG A 123 16.86 2.61 4.38
CA ARG A 123 18.15 2.53 3.69
C ARG A 123 19.20 1.89 4.61
N GLY A 124 20.00 0.97 4.06
CA GLY A 124 21.15 0.39 4.76
C GLY A 124 20.82 -0.72 5.75
N THR A 125 19.57 -1.18 5.78
CA THR A 125 19.12 -2.28 6.65
C THR A 125 18.10 -3.17 5.97
N ASP A 126 17.64 -4.19 6.68
CA ASP A 126 16.55 -5.08 6.27
C ASP A 126 15.35 -5.02 7.23
N ASN A 127 14.29 -5.74 6.89
CA ASN A 127 13.04 -5.72 7.66
C ASN A 127 13.12 -6.40 9.05
N LEU A 128 14.21 -7.12 9.34
CA LEU A 128 14.47 -7.70 10.66
C LEU A 128 15.24 -6.75 11.57
N HIS A 129 15.87 -5.73 10.98
CA HIS A 129 16.71 -4.76 11.70
C HIS A 129 16.21 -3.34 11.46
N PRO A 130 14.95 -2.99 11.79
CA PRO A 130 14.50 -1.61 11.65
C PRO A 130 15.38 -0.67 12.46
N LEU A 131 15.76 0.48 11.85
CA LEU A 131 16.58 1.51 12.47
C LEU A 131 15.71 2.61 13.10
N THR A 132 14.50 2.83 12.56
CA THR A 132 13.53 3.73 13.20
C THR A 132 13.24 3.21 14.60
N GLU A 133 13.51 4.02 15.61
CA GLU A 133 13.51 3.61 17.02
C GLU A 133 12.39 4.28 17.79
N ALA A 134 11.73 3.50 18.64
CA ALA A 134 10.79 3.97 19.64
C ALA A 134 11.44 3.86 21.03
N THR A 135 11.66 4.99 21.69
CA THR A 135 12.23 5.11 23.02
C THR A 135 11.13 5.47 24.02
N ALA A 136 11.07 4.75 25.15
CA ALA A 136 10.08 5.00 26.18
C ALA A 136 10.28 6.39 26.83
N CYS A 137 9.17 7.07 27.15
CA CYS A 137 9.14 8.31 27.93
C CYS A 137 7.92 8.30 28.87
N GLU A 138 7.79 9.30 29.74
CA GLU A 138 6.68 9.37 30.72
C GLU A 138 5.30 9.37 30.04
N GLU A 139 5.18 10.02 28.89
CA GLU A 139 3.92 10.20 28.16
C GLU A 139 3.63 9.07 27.16
N GLY A 140 4.54 8.11 26.96
CA GLY A 140 4.42 7.03 25.97
C GLY A 140 5.75 6.67 25.32
N TRP A 141 5.88 6.90 24.02
CA TRP A 141 7.11 6.61 23.25
C TRP A 141 7.47 7.79 22.36
N ARG A 142 8.77 8.04 22.21
CA ARG A 142 9.31 8.97 21.22
C ARG A 142 9.84 8.19 20.03
N LEU A 143 9.29 8.47 18.85
CA LEU A 143 9.64 7.81 17.61
C LEU A 143 10.60 8.68 16.81
N ASN A 144 11.76 8.09 16.41
CA ASN A 144 12.78 8.77 15.61
C ASN A 144 13.27 7.84 14.49
N GLY A 145 13.47 8.40 13.29
CA GLY A 145 14.01 7.68 12.15
C GLY A 145 13.41 8.10 10.82
N THR A 146 13.76 7.37 9.76
CA THR A 146 13.26 7.66 8.41
C THR A 146 12.85 6.37 7.72
N LYS A 147 11.65 6.35 7.17
CA LYS A 147 11.15 5.27 6.33
C LYS A 147 11.16 5.69 4.87
N ASN A 148 11.56 4.76 4.02
CA ASN A 148 11.56 4.94 2.57
C ASN A 148 10.41 4.15 1.93
N PHE A 149 10.02 4.57 0.72
CA PHE A 149 8.92 3.94 -0.03
C PHE A 149 7.62 3.88 0.80
N VAL A 150 7.26 5.01 1.44
CA VAL A 150 5.99 5.14 2.15
C VAL A 150 4.89 5.40 1.12
N THR A 151 4.62 4.37 0.35
CA THR A 151 3.71 4.41 -0.79
C THR A 151 2.33 4.89 -0.37
N MET A 152 1.75 5.83 -1.13
CA MET A 152 0.47 6.51 -0.88
C MET A 152 0.54 7.57 0.25
N SER A 153 1.71 7.89 0.79
CA SER A 153 1.83 8.82 1.92
C SER A 153 1.16 10.19 1.69
N PRO A 154 1.14 10.81 0.48
CA PRO A 154 0.49 12.11 0.29
C PRO A 154 -1.03 12.11 0.50
N LEU A 155 -1.69 10.95 0.41
CA LEU A 155 -3.14 10.82 0.60
C LEU A 155 -3.53 10.09 1.89
N ALA A 156 -2.58 9.43 2.52
CA ALA A 156 -2.87 8.61 3.69
C ALA A 156 -3.18 9.48 4.90
N THR A 157 -4.17 9.06 5.69
CA THR A 157 -4.46 9.65 6.99
C THR A 157 -3.59 9.05 8.10
N HIS A 158 -3.14 7.81 7.91
CA HIS A 158 -2.34 7.07 8.89
C HIS A 158 -1.20 6.31 8.22
N VAL A 159 -0.13 6.09 8.96
CA VAL A 159 0.99 5.23 8.57
C VAL A 159 1.08 4.01 9.49
N ALA A 160 1.21 2.83 8.86
CA ALA A 160 1.52 1.58 9.55
C ALA A 160 2.97 1.19 9.23
N THR A 161 3.81 1.04 10.25
CA THR A 161 5.22 0.68 10.05
C THR A 161 5.77 -0.17 11.19
N ASN A 162 6.92 -0.80 10.94
CA ASN A 162 7.68 -1.51 11.97
C ASN A 162 8.82 -0.63 12.46
N VAL A 163 9.05 -0.67 13.76
CA VAL A 163 10.08 0.11 14.47
C VAL A 163 10.86 -0.79 15.41
N ARG A 164 12.07 -0.38 15.75
CA ARG A 164 12.82 -0.95 16.86
C ARG A 164 12.27 -0.39 18.17
N MET A 165 11.76 -1.25 19.01
CA MET A 165 11.35 -0.91 20.37
C MET A 165 12.43 -1.41 21.32
N ARG A 166 13.00 -0.50 22.10
CA ARG A 166 14.01 -0.84 23.10
C ARG A 166 13.44 -0.70 24.49
N ASN A 167 13.57 -1.75 25.30
CA ASN A 167 13.23 -1.75 26.72
C ASN A 167 14.31 -2.48 27.52
N GLU A 168 14.09 -2.63 28.84
CA GLU A 168 15.05 -3.29 29.76
C GLU A 168 15.28 -4.78 29.40
N GLU A 169 14.34 -5.43 28.76
CA GLU A 169 14.42 -6.85 28.37
C GLU A 169 15.17 -7.07 27.04
N GLY A 170 15.41 -6.00 26.26
CA GLY A 170 16.13 -6.04 25.00
C GLY A 170 15.49 -5.26 23.87
N ASP A 171 15.88 -5.60 22.65
CA ASP A 171 15.40 -4.96 21.44
C ASP A 171 14.36 -5.86 20.73
N TYR A 172 13.26 -5.23 20.32
CA TYR A 172 12.14 -5.91 19.66
C TYR A 172 11.75 -5.19 18.38
N ILE A 173 11.11 -5.91 17.47
CA ILE A 173 10.36 -5.30 16.38
C ILE A 173 8.94 -5.07 16.88
N ALA A 174 8.49 -3.83 16.84
CA ALA A 174 7.12 -3.46 17.13
C ALA A 174 6.46 -2.85 15.89
N ASN A 175 5.17 -3.10 15.74
CA ASN A 175 4.34 -2.43 14.73
C ASN A 175 3.64 -1.23 15.37
N VAL A 176 3.64 -0.10 14.67
CA VAL A 176 2.93 1.12 15.04
C VAL A 176 1.93 1.49 13.94
N LEU A 177 0.75 1.96 14.36
CA LEU A 177 -0.22 2.66 13.50
C LEU A 177 -0.47 4.02 14.13
N MET A 178 -0.13 5.09 13.39
CA MET A 178 -0.24 6.47 13.88
C MET A 178 -0.76 7.41 12.80
N PRO A 179 -1.41 8.54 13.17
CA PRO A 179 -1.83 9.58 12.23
C PRO A 179 -0.64 10.21 11.50
N MET A 180 -0.84 10.57 10.23
CA MET A 180 0.17 11.26 9.41
C MET A 180 0.33 12.75 9.80
N ASP A 181 -0.63 13.33 10.50
CA ASP A 181 -0.61 14.69 11.03
C ASP A 181 -0.03 14.79 12.45
N THR A 182 0.50 13.68 13.00
CA THR A 182 1.23 13.68 14.28
C THR A 182 2.42 14.65 14.19
N GLU A 183 2.59 15.48 15.21
CA GLU A 183 3.73 16.40 15.31
C GLU A 183 5.06 15.65 15.18
N GLY A 184 5.94 16.16 14.30
CA GLY A 184 7.23 15.52 13.97
C GLY A 184 7.17 14.54 12.81
N VAL A 185 6.02 14.26 12.22
CA VAL A 185 5.93 13.49 10.98
C VAL A 185 6.14 14.40 9.78
N VAL A 186 7.18 14.15 9.00
CA VAL A 186 7.56 14.97 7.84
C VAL A 186 7.65 14.09 6.59
N GLN A 187 6.87 14.42 5.57
CA GLN A 187 7.01 13.84 4.23
C GLN A 187 8.10 14.61 3.48
N LEU A 188 9.12 13.91 2.94
CA LEU A 188 10.30 14.57 2.38
C LEU A 188 10.12 15.06 0.95
N GLY A 189 9.06 14.67 0.23
CA GLY A 189 8.83 15.10 -1.15
C GLY A 189 9.88 14.58 -2.14
N ASP A 190 10.52 13.47 -1.85
CA ASP A 190 11.71 12.96 -2.53
C ASP A 190 11.42 11.83 -3.53
N TRP A 191 10.14 11.53 -3.79
CA TRP A 191 9.79 10.48 -4.73
C TRP A 191 9.96 10.96 -6.18
N ASP A 192 10.99 10.46 -6.85
CA ASP A 192 11.22 10.64 -8.28
C ASP A 192 11.82 9.36 -8.87
N ALA A 193 10.99 8.59 -9.56
CA ALA A 193 11.35 7.28 -10.09
C ALA A 193 11.02 7.17 -11.58
N LEU A 194 11.64 6.20 -12.26
CA LEU A 194 11.38 5.93 -13.67
C LEU A 194 9.98 5.37 -13.92
N GLY A 195 9.48 4.54 -13.01
CA GLY A 195 8.15 3.95 -13.06
C GLY A 195 7.41 4.10 -11.74
N MET A 196 6.10 3.82 -11.75
CA MET A 196 5.22 4.01 -10.59
C MET A 196 5.25 5.46 -10.04
N ARG A 197 5.42 6.43 -10.93
CA ARG A 197 5.63 7.84 -10.58
C ARG A 197 4.49 8.37 -9.71
N ALA A 198 3.25 8.08 -10.07
CA ALA A 198 2.05 8.50 -9.34
C ALA A 198 1.71 7.62 -8.12
N SER A 199 2.64 6.82 -7.60
CA SER A 199 2.39 6.01 -6.39
C SER A 199 2.54 6.78 -5.08
N GLY A 200 3.13 8.00 -5.12
CA GLY A 200 3.37 8.81 -3.93
C GLY A 200 4.22 8.08 -2.88
N SER A 201 5.30 7.41 -3.32
CA SER A 201 6.15 6.58 -2.44
C SER A 201 7.24 7.40 -1.75
N GLN A 202 6.86 8.53 -1.15
CA GLN A 202 7.76 9.46 -0.47
C GLN A 202 8.53 8.77 0.67
N SER A 203 9.67 9.35 1.04
CA SER A 203 10.26 9.07 2.35
C SER A 203 9.54 9.88 3.42
N VAL A 204 9.36 9.27 4.60
CA VAL A 204 8.75 9.91 5.77
C VAL A 204 9.75 9.86 6.93
N GLN A 205 10.06 11.04 7.46
CA GLN A 205 10.86 11.20 8.65
C GLN A 205 9.95 11.32 9.87
N PHE A 206 10.34 10.65 10.93
CA PHE A 206 9.79 10.78 12.26
C PHE A 206 10.83 11.52 13.10
N ASP A 207 10.49 12.72 13.56
CA ASP A 207 11.35 13.57 14.39
C ASP A 207 10.70 13.78 15.75
N ASN A 208 11.14 12.99 16.72
CA ASN A 208 10.66 13.03 18.10
C ASN A 208 9.13 12.92 18.25
N CYS A 209 8.48 12.16 17.34
CA CYS A 209 7.03 11.98 17.37
C CYS A 209 6.58 11.32 18.68
N LEU A 210 5.66 11.95 19.40
CA LEU A 210 5.06 11.35 20.58
C LEU A 210 3.92 10.42 20.18
N ILE A 211 3.99 9.16 20.62
CA ILE A 211 2.92 8.18 20.43
C ILE A 211 2.50 7.57 21.78
N PRO A 212 1.21 7.24 21.95
CA PRO A 212 0.70 6.69 23.21
C PRO A 212 1.39 5.38 23.60
N GLN A 213 1.39 5.09 24.91
CA GLN A 213 2.01 3.89 25.48
C GLN A 213 1.52 2.59 24.84
N ASP A 214 0.24 2.51 24.49
CA ASP A 214 -0.40 1.35 23.86
C ASP A 214 -0.34 1.34 22.32
N ALA A 215 0.35 2.32 21.71
CA ALA A 215 0.47 2.43 20.25
C ALA A 215 1.35 1.35 19.64
N LEU A 216 2.33 0.84 20.40
CA LEU A 216 3.26 -0.20 19.94
C LEU A 216 2.73 -1.60 20.21
N ARG A 217 2.84 -2.45 19.22
CA ARG A 217 2.56 -3.88 19.35
C ARG A 217 3.79 -4.68 18.95
N THR A 218 4.43 -5.33 19.92
CA THR A 218 5.56 -6.24 19.65
C THR A 218 5.15 -7.36 18.71
N ILE A 219 5.97 -7.62 17.69
CA ILE A 219 5.75 -8.66 16.69
C ILE A 219 6.87 -9.70 16.62
N GLY A 220 8.02 -9.43 17.22
CA GLY A 220 9.13 -10.37 17.31
C GLY A 220 10.40 -9.74 17.87
N PRO A 221 11.46 -10.54 18.08
CA PRO A 221 12.75 -10.04 18.49
C PRO A 221 13.42 -9.26 17.35
N TRP A 222 14.14 -8.20 17.66
CA TRP A 222 14.97 -7.47 16.70
C TRP A 222 16.09 -8.37 16.17
N GLY A 223 16.27 -8.42 14.86
CA GLY A 223 17.20 -9.32 14.19
C GLY A 223 16.74 -10.79 14.12
N GLY A 224 15.57 -11.12 14.64
CA GLY A 224 15.05 -12.48 14.69
C GLY A 224 13.77 -12.70 13.90
N TRP A 225 13.56 -13.92 13.46
CA TRP A 225 12.33 -14.34 12.80
C TRP A 225 11.22 -14.61 13.82
N SER A 226 10.03 -14.20 13.46
CA SER A 226 8.78 -14.57 14.14
C SER A 226 7.69 -14.89 13.13
N ILE A 227 6.67 -15.64 13.53
CA ILE A 227 5.54 -15.96 12.65
C ILE A 227 4.85 -14.67 12.14
N PRO A 228 4.55 -13.65 12.98
CA PRO A 228 3.97 -12.40 12.49
C PRO A 228 4.83 -11.68 11.45
N VAL A 229 6.15 -11.61 11.64
CA VAL A 229 7.09 -11.00 10.68
C VAL A 229 7.09 -11.76 9.36
N LEU A 230 7.20 -13.10 9.41
CA LEU A 230 7.22 -13.94 8.22
C LEU A 230 5.91 -13.85 7.43
N VAL A 231 4.77 -13.99 8.11
CA VAL A 231 3.43 -13.91 7.49
C VAL A 231 3.23 -12.53 6.86
N ASN A 232 3.57 -11.46 7.56
CA ASN A 232 3.40 -10.11 7.04
C ASN A 232 4.26 -9.89 5.78
N ARG A 233 5.54 -10.26 5.83
CA ARG A 233 6.47 -10.14 4.70
C ARG A 233 6.00 -10.94 3.47
N THR A 234 5.56 -12.18 3.66
CA THR A 234 5.13 -13.05 2.56
C THR A 234 3.82 -12.54 1.95
N LEU A 235 2.80 -12.33 2.78
CA LEU A 235 1.47 -12.00 2.29
C LEU A 235 1.33 -10.56 1.79
N ALA A 236 2.18 -9.63 2.22
CA ALA A 236 2.19 -8.28 1.68
C ALA A 236 2.78 -8.21 0.26
N ASN A 237 3.72 -9.11 -0.08
CA ASN A 237 4.41 -9.09 -1.37
C ASN A 237 3.66 -9.84 -2.48
N VAL A 238 2.87 -10.86 -2.15
CA VAL A 238 2.16 -11.67 -3.17
C VAL A 238 1.26 -10.83 -4.07
N PRO A 239 0.43 -9.90 -3.57
CA PRO A 239 -0.44 -9.09 -4.43
C PRO A 239 0.31 -8.10 -5.31
N LEU A 240 1.57 -7.74 -5.00
CA LEU A 240 2.40 -6.90 -5.86
C LEU A 240 2.67 -7.58 -7.20
N VAL A 241 2.73 -8.93 -7.23
CA VAL A 241 2.80 -9.70 -8.49
C VAL A 241 1.59 -9.37 -9.38
N GLY A 242 0.42 -9.15 -8.78
CA GLY A 242 -0.77 -8.72 -9.51
C GLY A 242 -0.57 -7.38 -10.22
N ALA A 243 0.07 -6.40 -9.57
CA ALA A 243 0.34 -5.10 -10.21
C ALA A 243 1.22 -5.27 -11.46
N PHE A 244 2.29 -6.03 -11.36
CA PHE A 244 3.18 -6.29 -12.51
C PHE A 244 2.49 -7.08 -13.61
N LEU A 245 1.66 -8.06 -13.27
CA LEU A 245 0.87 -8.82 -14.22
C LEU A 245 -0.09 -7.93 -15.02
N GLY A 246 -0.87 -7.09 -14.34
CA GLY A 246 -1.83 -6.19 -14.98
C GLY A 246 -1.16 -5.18 -15.93
N ILE A 247 0.02 -4.64 -15.55
CA ILE A 247 0.83 -3.78 -16.43
C ILE A 247 1.30 -4.56 -17.65
N ALA A 248 1.81 -5.78 -17.47
CA ALA A 248 2.30 -6.62 -18.57
C ALA A 248 1.16 -6.98 -19.54
N GLU A 249 -0.02 -7.31 -19.04
CA GLU A 249 -1.21 -7.57 -19.86
C GLU A 249 -1.59 -6.36 -20.71
N THR A 250 -1.57 -5.16 -20.13
CA THR A 250 -1.88 -3.90 -20.84
C THR A 250 -0.82 -3.60 -21.88
N ALA A 251 0.46 -3.73 -21.55
CA ALA A 251 1.55 -3.52 -22.51
C ALA A 251 1.45 -4.48 -23.70
N MET A 252 1.14 -5.75 -23.46
CA MET A 252 0.92 -6.75 -24.51
C MET A 252 -0.28 -6.39 -25.38
N ALA A 253 -1.40 -5.97 -24.78
CA ALA A 253 -2.61 -5.58 -25.53
C ALA A 253 -2.32 -4.39 -26.45
N LEU A 254 -1.63 -3.36 -25.95
CA LEU A 254 -1.23 -2.18 -26.72
C LEU A 254 -0.28 -2.56 -27.89
N ALA A 255 0.68 -3.44 -27.66
CA ALA A 255 1.60 -3.90 -28.71
C ALA A 255 0.86 -4.67 -29.83
N VAL A 256 -0.08 -5.53 -29.47
CA VAL A 256 -0.91 -6.28 -30.42
C VAL A 256 -1.79 -5.32 -31.24
N GLU A 257 -2.41 -4.33 -30.61
CA GLU A 257 -3.22 -3.35 -31.30
C GLU A 257 -2.40 -2.44 -32.23
N GLY A 258 -1.24 -1.98 -31.76
CA GLY A 258 -0.29 -1.21 -32.57
C GLY A 258 0.14 -1.96 -33.83
N ARG A 259 0.44 -3.27 -33.71
CA ARG A 259 0.76 -4.13 -34.85
C ARG A 259 -0.39 -4.28 -35.84
N LYS A 260 -1.64 -4.37 -35.36
CA LYS A 260 -2.82 -4.42 -36.25
C LYS A 260 -2.97 -3.10 -37.03
N ARG A 261 -2.81 -1.96 -36.41
CA ARG A 261 -2.86 -0.64 -37.03
C ARG A 261 -1.76 -0.46 -38.07
N LEU A 262 -0.55 -0.94 -37.80
CA LEU A 262 0.58 -0.89 -38.71
C LEU A 262 0.32 -1.77 -39.97
N ARG A 263 -0.23 -2.98 -39.81
CA ARG A 263 -0.59 -3.87 -40.94
C ARG A 263 -1.65 -3.24 -41.84
N ILE A 264 -2.63 -2.52 -41.29
CA ILE A 264 -3.65 -1.83 -42.08
C ILE A 264 -3.00 -0.70 -42.89
N ARG A 265 -2.11 0.08 -42.32
CA ARG A 265 -1.39 1.16 -43.02
C ARG A 265 -0.47 0.63 -44.12
N LEU A 266 0.20 -0.49 -43.91
CA LEU A 266 1.09 -1.11 -44.92
C LEU A 266 0.30 -1.75 -46.08
N ARG A 267 -0.89 -2.31 -45.84
CA ARG A 267 -1.76 -2.86 -46.89
C ARG A 267 -2.39 -1.77 -47.76
N GLY A 268 -2.53 -0.54 -47.27
CA GLY A 268 -3.03 0.60 -48.05
C GLY A 268 -1.97 1.32 -48.90
N ARG A 269 -0.69 0.98 -48.76
CA ARG A 269 0.40 1.54 -49.59
C ARG A 269 0.78 0.52 -50.64
N VAL A 270 0.42 0.78 -51.89
CA VAL A 270 1.02 0.13 -53.05
C VAL A 270 2.43 0.69 -53.18
N TRP A 271 3.44 -0.10 -52.84
CA TRP A 271 4.84 0.23 -53.16
C TRP A 271 5.03 0.08 -54.66
N PRO A 272 5.48 1.12 -55.40
CA PRO A 272 5.88 0.94 -56.77
C PRO A 272 7.09 -0.03 -56.77
N MET A 273 6.95 -1.16 -57.46
CA MET A 273 8.08 -2.06 -57.72
C MET A 273 9.10 -1.28 -58.54
N PRO A 274 10.39 -1.25 -58.16
CA PRO A 274 11.40 -0.70 -59.04
C PRO A 274 11.41 -1.54 -60.33
N SER A 275 11.27 -0.89 -61.48
CA SER A 275 11.49 -1.50 -62.80
C SER A 275 12.93 -1.97 -62.83
N LEU A 276 13.12 -3.26 -63.07
CA LEU A 276 14.38 -3.89 -63.42
C LEU A 276 14.90 -3.37 -64.75
#